data_fe9390d1bd3659c16244e770556d9c33
#
_entry.id   fe9390d1bd3659c16244e770556d9c33
#
_cell.length_a   1.000
_cell.length_b   1.000
_cell.length_c   1.000
_cell.angle_alpha   90.00
_cell.angle_beta   90.00
_cell.angle_gamma   90.00
#
_symmetry.space_group_name_H-M   'P 1'
#
loop_
_entity.id
_entity.type
_entity.pdbx_description
1 polymer ?
#
loop_
_entity_poly.entity_id
_entity_poly.type
_entity_poly.pdbx_seq_one_letter_code
_entity_poly.pdbx_strand_id
1 'polypeptide(L)'
;METRTLKARFAAECIDIERAAQVEDCTFEPFQVGFLNNDTRFGVDVKARQIAWSFTAALDAVVDGILEPGTPHIFVSINLDEAKEKIRYVKAIVEAVRPDMRPVMVRDSQTEVEFDNGSRYISHPCRPPRGKARARIYLDEMAHYREGLDRDIYTGALPATVKGDGYIRIGSSPLGATGLFWEIVTESLKRYPGYGRWRRFIPWWAVRSLCQDVAAARDLVPRMETEERVRAFGTSALVEIFENMFLEDFQQEYECAWVDEAVAWITWEMIKRNQDEALEWWHARGVDEALHIIPKVQEAIRSRKIEGILIGGLDVGRKRDLTEFMALGYGPSGRMPVRFSVSLDKVEFDDQERCFREIITRLPFVIVLVDKGGIGAQLAENLERTGKGAGVDFTNPVKELLAVEARIQAERGNVPLPMDRDIAYQIHSIKKKVTPAKHNVFDTERNEKHHADKFWAWALAVYAGIASKTVREERAEIVWPRTGLGLY
;
A
#
# COMPACT_ATOMS: atom_id res chain seq x y z
N MET A 1 7.97 19.05 25.41
CA MET A 1 8.13 18.89 23.95
C MET A 1 8.47 20.24 23.35
N GLU A 2 9.51 20.33 22.55
CA GLU A 2 10.07 21.59 22.08
C GLU A 2 9.22 22.19 20.94
N THR A 3 8.79 23.46 21.10
CA THR A 3 8.07 24.22 20.07
C THR A 3 9.11 24.81 19.09
N ARG A 4 9.35 24.10 17.97
CA ARG A 4 10.43 24.44 17.01
C ARG A 4 10.04 25.50 15.99
N THR A 5 8.80 25.44 15.51
CA THR A 5 8.29 26.36 14.49
C THR A 5 7.60 27.58 15.11
N LEU A 6 7.46 28.64 14.29
CA LEU A 6 6.69 29.83 14.67
C LEU A 6 5.22 29.46 14.96
N LYS A 7 4.63 28.54 14.19
CA LYS A 7 3.27 28.04 14.43
C LYS A 7 3.11 27.41 15.81
N ALA A 8 4.00 26.48 16.18
CA ALA A 8 3.93 25.81 17.48
C ALA A 8 4.12 26.77 18.65
N ARG A 9 5.01 27.77 18.51
CA ARG A 9 5.20 28.81 19.51
C ARG A 9 3.99 29.72 19.62
N PHE A 10 3.45 30.18 18.49
CA PHE A 10 2.24 31.01 18.48
C PHE A 10 1.06 30.29 19.17
N ALA A 11 0.83 29.02 18.83
CA ALA A 11 -0.24 28.24 19.46
C ALA A 11 -0.05 28.15 20.97
N ALA A 12 1.16 27.85 21.45
CA ALA A 12 1.45 27.72 22.89
C ALA A 12 1.36 29.03 23.66
N GLU A 13 1.69 30.18 23.07
CA GLU A 13 1.78 31.46 23.72
C GLU A 13 0.52 32.33 23.56
N CYS A 14 -0.24 32.12 22.50
CA CYS A 14 -1.33 33.00 22.09
C CYS A 14 -2.72 32.36 22.08
N ILE A 15 -2.83 31.02 22.25
CA ILE A 15 -4.12 30.32 22.23
C ILE A 15 -4.38 29.64 23.58
N ASP A 16 -5.51 29.99 24.17
CA ASP A 16 -6.06 29.29 25.31
C ASP A 16 -6.68 27.97 24.86
N ILE A 17 -5.95 26.87 25.08
CA ILE A 17 -6.35 25.54 24.54
C ILE A 17 -7.57 24.98 25.27
N GLU A 18 -7.75 25.27 26.59
CA GLU A 18 -8.92 24.83 27.33
C GLU A 18 -10.19 25.49 26.81
N ARG A 19 -10.12 26.79 26.54
CA ARG A 19 -11.21 27.55 25.95
C ARG A 19 -11.49 27.09 24.51
N ALA A 20 -10.44 26.84 23.71
CA ALA A 20 -10.56 26.40 22.32
C ALA A 20 -11.18 25.00 22.22
N ALA A 21 -10.77 24.07 23.06
CA ALA A 21 -11.26 22.70 23.10
C ALA A 21 -12.56 22.54 23.91
N GLN A 22 -12.93 23.54 24.72
CA GLN A 22 -14.05 23.50 25.69
C GLN A 22 -13.93 22.33 26.68
N VAL A 23 -12.70 22.05 27.11
CA VAL A 23 -12.34 20.96 28.06
C VAL A 23 -11.46 21.52 29.15
N GLU A 24 -11.89 21.37 30.42
CA GLU A 24 -11.12 21.78 31.59
C GLU A 24 -9.82 20.94 31.72
N ASP A 25 -8.77 21.55 32.27
CA ASP A 25 -7.45 20.95 32.47
C ASP A 25 -6.82 20.38 31.16
N CYS A 26 -7.26 20.88 29.99
CA CYS A 26 -6.75 20.46 28.66
C CYS A 26 -5.38 21.10 28.40
N THR A 27 -4.45 20.28 27.92
CA THR A 27 -3.13 20.73 27.47
C THR A 27 -2.83 20.16 26.06
N PHE A 28 -1.94 20.82 25.32
CA PHE A 28 -1.53 20.31 24.02
C PHE A 28 -0.97 18.89 24.10
N GLU A 29 -1.56 17.98 23.36
CA GLU A 29 -1.04 16.63 23.18
C GLU A 29 0.32 16.64 22.45
N PRO A 30 1.22 15.69 22.74
CA PRO A 30 2.52 15.62 22.07
C PRO A 30 2.42 15.57 20.54
N PHE A 31 1.42 14.86 19.99
CA PHE A 31 1.22 14.77 18.55
C PHE A 31 0.73 16.10 17.94
N GLN A 32 -0.05 16.91 18.69
CA GLN A 32 -0.53 18.22 18.24
C GLN A 32 0.63 19.21 18.12
N VAL A 33 1.51 19.26 19.12
CA VAL A 33 2.75 20.05 19.03
C VAL A 33 3.60 19.58 17.87
N GLY A 34 3.72 18.25 17.68
CA GLY A 34 4.35 17.67 16.51
C GLY A 34 3.71 18.15 15.20
N PHE A 35 2.37 18.15 15.10
CA PHE A 35 1.64 18.59 13.91
C PHE A 35 1.97 20.05 13.57
N LEU A 36 1.93 20.93 14.54
CA LEU A 36 2.28 22.35 14.38
C LEU A 36 3.76 22.59 14.05
N ASN A 37 4.64 21.65 14.40
CA ASN A 37 6.06 21.67 14.03
C ASN A 37 6.33 21.16 12.59
N ASN A 38 5.31 20.72 11.86
CA ASN A 38 5.47 20.21 10.49
C ASN A 38 5.68 21.35 9.49
N ASP A 39 6.90 21.51 9.02
CA ASP A 39 7.32 22.47 8.00
C ASP A 39 7.35 21.89 6.57
N THR A 40 6.91 20.64 6.40
CA THR A 40 6.96 19.97 5.10
C THR A 40 5.73 20.28 4.25
N ARG A 41 5.87 20.16 2.93
CA ARG A 41 4.74 20.31 2.00
C ARG A 41 3.72 19.18 2.11
N PHE A 42 4.15 17.98 2.43
CA PHE A 42 3.31 16.81 2.52
C PHE A 42 3.44 16.14 3.88
N GLY A 43 2.32 15.89 4.53
CA GLY A 43 2.27 15.18 5.80
C GLY A 43 1.14 14.17 5.86
N VAL A 44 1.40 12.98 6.40
CA VAL A 44 0.40 11.94 6.60
C VAL A 44 0.50 11.37 8.01
N ASP A 45 -0.65 11.27 8.68
CA ASP A 45 -0.83 10.71 10.00
C ASP A 45 -1.76 9.50 9.92
N VAL A 46 -1.26 8.33 10.28
CA VAL A 46 -2.08 7.17 10.63
C VAL A 46 -2.42 7.33 12.10
N LYS A 47 -3.68 7.44 12.41
CA LYS A 47 -4.12 7.87 13.73
C LYS A 47 -5.15 6.95 14.36
N ALA A 48 -5.14 6.85 15.69
CA ALA A 48 -6.25 6.31 16.44
C ALA A 48 -7.50 7.20 16.31
N ARG A 49 -8.65 6.60 16.52
CA ARG A 49 -9.92 7.35 16.60
C ARG A 49 -9.96 8.26 17.82
N GLN A 50 -10.73 9.35 17.72
CA GLN A 50 -11.04 10.28 18.81
C GLN A 50 -9.84 10.96 19.49
N ILE A 51 -8.73 11.10 18.78
CA ILE A 51 -7.53 11.79 19.30
C ILE A 51 -7.53 13.31 19.05
N ALA A 52 -8.66 13.88 18.63
CA ALA A 52 -8.79 15.30 18.27
C ALA A 52 -7.91 15.75 17.09
N TRP A 53 -7.66 14.87 16.10
CA TRP A 53 -6.89 15.21 14.91
C TRP A 53 -7.58 16.30 14.07
N SER A 54 -8.91 16.24 13.90
CA SER A 54 -9.71 17.23 13.18
C SER A 54 -9.63 18.62 13.82
N PHE A 55 -9.64 18.69 15.15
CA PHE A 55 -9.40 19.92 15.90
C PHE A 55 -7.98 20.43 15.68
N THR A 56 -6.99 19.54 15.67
CA THR A 56 -5.59 19.89 15.42
C THR A 56 -5.38 20.45 14.02
N ALA A 57 -6.05 19.89 13.01
CA ALA A 57 -6.05 20.42 11.65
C ALA A 57 -6.65 21.82 11.57
N ALA A 58 -7.74 22.09 12.30
CA ALA A 58 -8.33 23.41 12.39
C ALA A 58 -7.41 24.40 13.14
N LEU A 59 -6.73 23.93 14.18
CA LEU A 59 -5.75 24.72 14.94
C LEU A 59 -4.57 25.13 14.06
N ASP A 60 -3.97 24.19 13.31
CA ASP A 60 -2.89 24.49 12.36
C ASP A 60 -3.35 25.50 11.30
N ALA A 61 -4.58 25.32 10.78
CA ALA A 61 -5.15 26.23 9.81
C ALA A 61 -5.32 27.66 10.35
N VAL A 62 -5.87 27.81 11.56
CA VAL A 62 -6.06 29.14 12.19
C VAL A 62 -4.72 29.83 12.43
N VAL A 63 -3.77 29.10 13.01
CA VAL A 63 -2.42 29.64 13.27
C VAL A 63 -1.73 30.04 11.97
N ASP A 64 -1.78 29.17 10.94
CA ASP A 64 -1.21 29.46 9.63
C ASP A 64 -1.84 30.69 8.99
N GLY A 65 -3.18 30.81 9.04
CA GLY A 65 -3.89 31.93 8.45
C GLY A 65 -3.71 33.26 9.19
N ILE A 66 -3.35 33.24 10.46
CA ILE A 66 -2.95 34.43 11.21
C ILE A 66 -1.52 34.86 10.84
N LEU A 67 -0.59 33.90 10.75
CA LEU A 67 0.81 34.15 10.45
C LEU A 67 1.09 34.44 8.98
N GLU A 68 0.30 33.84 8.08
CA GLU A 68 0.42 33.93 6.62
C GLU A 68 -0.90 34.49 6.02
N PRO A 69 -1.09 35.80 5.99
CA PRO A 69 -2.31 36.44 5.50
C PRO A 69 -2.70 36.06 4.06
N GLY A 70 -4.01 36.07 3.80
CA GLY A 70 -4.55 35.84 2.46
C GLY A 70 -4.49 34.37 2.00
N THR A 71 -4.39 33.41 2.92
CA THR A 71 -4.28 31.98 2.60
C THR A 71 -5.63 31.27 2.65
N PRO A 72 -5.96 30.44 1.64
CA PRO A 72 -7.13 29.57 1.68
C PRO A 72 -6.80 28.22 2.35
N HIS A 73 -7.60 27.85 3.34
CA HIS A 73 -7.56 26.57 4.05
C HIS A 73 -8.80 25.74 3.68
N ILE A 74 -8.62 24.53 3.18
CA ILE A 74 -9.70 23.68 2.66
C ILE A 74 -9.74 22.39 3.45
N PHE A 75 -10.87 22.10 4.09
CA PHE A 75 -11.12 20.86 4.80
C PHE A 75 -12.01 19.94 3.98
N VAL A 76 -11.51 18.77 3.63
CA VAL A 76 -12.24 17.69 2.96
C VAL A 76 -12.41 16.55 3.95
N SER A 77 -13.64 16.06 4.13
CA SER A 77 -13.99 14.94 5.00
C SER A 77 -14.93 13.98 4.27
N ILE A 78 -15.30 12.87 4.89
CA ILE A 78 -16.17 11.83 4.32
C ILE A 78 -17.48 12.44 3.77
N ASN A 79 -18.03 13.43 4.49
CA ASN A 79 -19.22 14.14 4.09
C ASN A 79 -19.12 15.63 4.45
N LEU A 80 -20.11 16.42 3.98
CA LEU A 80 -20.12 17.86 4.21
C LEU A 80 -20.36 18.25 5.66
N ASP A 81 -21.11 17.45 6.42
CA ASP A 81 -21.42 17.79 7.82
C ASP A 81 -20.20 17.64 8.71
N GLU A 82 -19.38 16.61 8.50
CA GLU A 82 -18.09 16.48 9.16
C GLU A 82 -17.11 17.60 8.75
N ALA A 83 -17.14 18.03 7.49
CA ALA A 83 -16.31 19.16 7.06
C ALA A 83 -16.77 20.48 7.70
N LYS A 84 -18.09 20.69 7.94
CA LYS A 84 -18.62 21.85 8.69
C LYS A 84 -18.16 21.86 10.15
N GLU A 85 -17.94 20.69 10.76
CA GLU A 85 -17.43 20.61 12.12
C GLU A 85 -16.06 21.29 12.26
N LYS A 86 -15.18 21.18 11.24
CA LYS A 86 -13.91 21.90 11.22
C LYS A 86 -14.09 23.41 11.22
N ILE A 87 -15.15 23.93 10.60
CA ILE A 87 -15.49 25.36 10.67
C ILE A 87 -15.93 25.79 12.06
N ARG A 88 -16.64 24.93 12.82
CA ARG A 88 -16.94 25.18 14.23
C ARG A 88 -15.66 25.24 15.08
N TYR A 89 -14.72 24.30 14.87
CA TYR A 89 -13.41 24.35 15.53
C TYR A 89 -12.64 25.62 15.18
N VAL A 90 -12.61 26.05 13.92
CA VAL A 90 -11.98 27.32 13.51
C VAL A 90 -12.52 28.49 14.33
N LYS A 91 -13.85 28.60 14.46
CA LYS A 91 -14.50 29.69 15.23
C LYS A 91 -14.12 29.64 16.71
N ALA A 92 -14.22 28.46 17.34
CA ALA A 92 -13.86 28.28 18.75
C ALA A 92 -12.40 28.62 19.02
N ILE A 93 -11.49 28.19 18.13
CA ILE A 93 -10.06 28.47 18.25
C ILE A 93 -9.79 29.97 18.11
N VAL A 94 -10.41 30.66 17.14
CA VAL A 94 -10.25 32.11 16.96
C VAL A 94 -10.72 32.88 18.22
N GLU A 95 -11.84 32.48 18.82
CA GLU A 95 -12.32 33.10 20.08
C GLU A 95 -11.34 32.87 21.23
N ALA A 96 -10.57 31.82 21.21
CA ALA A 96 -9.55 31.49 22.21
C ALA A 96 -8.20 32.14 21.95
N VAL A 97 -7.98 32.78 20.80
CA VAL A 97 -6.78 33.58 20.51
C VAL A 97 -6.74 34.79 21.41
N ARG A 98 -5.56 35.09 21.93
CA ARG A 98 -5.29 36.32 22.74
C ARG A 98 -5.83 37.56 22.03
N PRO A 99 -6.55 38.48 22.72
CA PRO A 99 -7.31 39.55 22.07
C PRO A 99 -6.50 40.47 21.15
N ASP A 100 -5.23 40.74 21.49
CA ASP A 100 -4.34 41.58 20.69
C ASP A 100 -3.84 40.94 19.41
N MET A 101 -3.97 39.60 19.27
CA MET A 101 -3.56 38.83 18.12
C MET A 101 -4.74 38.23 17.36
N ARG A 102 -5.97 38.45 17.84
CA ARG A 102 -7.18 37.85 17.26
C ARG A 102 -7.61 38.57 16.00
N PRO A 103 -7.71 37.85 14.85
CA PRO A 103 -8.23 38.45 13.63
C PRO A 103 -9.76 38.70 13.73
N VAL A 104 -10.26 39.64 12.94
CA VAL A 104 -11.68 39.92 12.84
C VAL A 104 -12.31 39.02 11.76
N MET A 105 -13.39 38.31 12.09
CA MET A 105 -14.17 37.54 11.13
C MET A 105 -15.04 38.50 10.30
N VAL A 106 -14.74 38.66 9.02
CA VAL A 106 -15.51 39.49 8.07
C VAL A 106 -16.59 38.68 7.32
N ARG A 107 -16.44 37.36 7.28
CA ARG A 107 -17.46 36.42 6.81
C ARG A 107 -17.58 35.27 7.79
N ASP A 108 -18.80 35.01 8.21
CA ASP A 108 -19.14 33.94 9.16
C ASP A 108 -20.34 33.14 8.67
N SER A 109 -20.09 31.93 8.14
CA SER A 109 -21.13 30.98 7.73
C SER A 109 -20.84 29.58 8.29
N GLN A 110 -21.72 28.61 8.05
CA GLN A 110 -21.51 27.21 8.44
C GLN A 110 -20.45 26.49 7.59
N THR A 111 -20.16 27.01 6.41
CA THR A 111 -19.27 26.35 5.43
C THR A 111 -18.04 27.16 5.10
N GLU A 112 -17.98 28.43 5.52
CA GLU A 112 -16.87 29.30 5.22
C GLU A 112 -16.72 30.40 6.28
N VAL A 113 -15.49 30.62 6.71
CA VAL A 113 -15.07 31.75 7.53
C VAL A 113 -13.97 32.51 6.78
N GLU A 114 -14.01 33.85 6.82
CA GLU A 114 -12.98 34.72 6.25
C GLU A 114 -12.57 35.74 7.29
N PHE A 115 -11.25 35.97 7.41
CA PHE A 115 -10.68 36.98 8.29
C PHE A 115 -10.44 38.30 7.52
N ASP A 116 -10.34 39.40 8.26
CA ASP A 116 -10.00 40.73 7.75
C ASP A 116 -8.63 40.78 7.05
N ASN A 117 -7.72 39.86 7.37
CA ASN A 117 -6.43 39.68 6.71
C ASN A 117 -6.53 38.91 5.37
N GLY A 118 -7.72 38.53 4.92
CA GLY A 118 -8.01 37.81 3.67
C GLY A 118 -7.84 36.27 3.73
N SER A 119 -7.47 35.70 4.88
CA SER A 119 -7.39 34.24 5.05
C SER A 119 -8.78 33.63 5.14
N ARG A 120 -8.98 32.48 4.47
CA ARG A 120 -10.29 31.83 4.31
C ARG A 120 -10.24 30.37 4.71
N TYR A 121 -11.29 29.92 5.42
CA TYR A 121 -11.46 28.56 5.92
C TYR A 121 -12.72 27.97 5.32
N ILE A 122 -12.57 26.90 4.54
CA ILE A 122 -13.63 26.40 3.66
C ILE A 122 -13.89 24.93 3.97
N SER A 123 -15.12 24.61 4.39
CA SER A 123 -15.66 23.25 4.41
C SER A 123 -15.96 22.84 2.98
N HIS A 124 -15.29 21.81 2.48
CA HIS A 124 -15.41 21.36 1.10
C HIS A 124 -16.10 20.00 1.04
N PRO A 125 -17.08 19.80 0.15
CA PRO A 125 -17.66 18.49 -0.08
C PRO A 125 -16.60 17.44 -0.42
N CYS A 126 -16.89 16.15 -0.18
CA CYS A 126 -16.04 15.02 -0.54
C CYS A 126 -15.94 14.87 -2.07
N ARG A 127 -15.19 15.77 -2.68
CA ARG A 127 -14.90 15.85 -4.12
C ARG A 127 -13.57 16.57 -4.36
N PRO A 128 -12.96 16.49 -5.58
CA PRO A 128 -11.69 17.16 -5.89
C PRO A 128 -11.74 18.69 -5.65
N PRO A 129 -10.86 19.25 -4.81
CA PRO A 129 -10.82 20.69 -4.50
C PRO A 129 -10.08 21.46 -5.60
N ARG A 130 -10.69 21.59 -6.77
CA ARG A 130 -10.11 22.26 -7.95
C ARG A 130 -10.23 23.79 -7.87
N GLY A 131 -9.34 24.52 -8.56
CA GLY A 131 -9.44 25.98 -8.78
C GLY A 131 -8.98 26.84 -7.61
N LYS A 132 -8.32 26.29 -6.59
CA LYS A 132 -7.77 27.04 -5.44
C LYS A 132 -6.24 26.98 -5.46
N ALA A 133 -5.59 28.03 -5.92
CA ALA A 133 -4.13 28.13 -5.88
C ALA A 133 -3.64 28.49 -4.46
N ARG A 134 -2.44 28.03 -4.09
CA ARG A 134 -1.79 28.31 -2.79
C ARG A 134 -2.58 27.79 -1.58
N ALA A 135 -3.47 26.81 -1.78
CA ALA A 135 -4.32 26.32 -0.70
C ALA A 135 -3.54 25.39 0.26
N ARG A 136 -3.92 25.46 1.54
CA ARG A 136 -3.61 24.49 2.58
C ARG A 136 -4.76 23.49 2.61
N ILE A 137 -4.48 22.22 2.35
CA ILE A 137 -5.51 21.20 2.19
C ILE A 137 -5.39 20.15 3.29
N TYR A 138 -6.49 19.92 3.97
CA TYR A 138 -6.61 18.92 5.03
C TYR A 138 -7.59 17.84 4.58
N LEU A 139 -7.08 16.61 4.39
CA LEU A 139 -7.87 15.43 4.00
C LEU A 139 -8.07 14.58 5.26
N ASP A 140 -9.25 14.68 5.84
CA ASP A 140 -9.62 13.98 7.06
C ASP A 140 -10.38 12.70 6.73
N GLU A 141 -10.03 11.61 7.42
CA GLU A 141 -10.57 10.25 7.23
C GLU A 141 -10.44 9.75 5.78
N MET A 142 -9.27 9.97 5.16
CA MET A 142 -9.06 9.67 3.75
C MET A 142 -9.21 8.18 3.41
N ALA A 143 -8.87 7.26 4.32
CA ALA A 143 -9.08 5.83 4.12
C ALA A 143 -10.56 5.46 3.95
N HIS A 144 -11.47 6.27 4.52
CA HIS A 144 -12.92 6.06 4.50
C HIS A 144 -13.64 6.77 3.33
N TYR A 145 -12.91 7.38 2.40
CA TYR A 145 -13.52 7.91 1.19
C TYR A 145 -14.02 6.77 0.30
N ARG A 146 -15.08 7.02 -0.48
CA ARG A 146 -15.60 6.01 -1.41
C ARG A 146 -14.51 5.56 -2.37
N GLU A 147 -14.55 4.30 -2.75
CA GLU A 147 -13.58 3.69 -3.67
C GLU A 147 -13.32 4.53 -4.93
N GLY A 148 -12.07 4.81 -5.22
CA GLY A 148 -11.60 5.65 -6.34
C GLY A 148 -11.69 7.15 -6.12
N LEU A 149 -12.52 7.63 -5.18
CA LEU A 149 -12.69 9.06 -4.90
C LEU A 149 -11.49 9.64 -4.14
N ASP A 150 -10.83 8.84 -3.31
CA ASP A 150 -9.60 9.17 -2.61
C ASP A 150 -8.50 9.62 -3.57
N ARG A 151 -8.32 8.88 -4.67
CA ARG A 151 -7.36 9.19 -5.73
C ARG A 151 -7.73 10.46 -6.50
N ASP A 152 -9.00 10.63 -6.83
CA ASP A 152 -9.50 11.80 -7.54
C ASP A 152 -9.35 13.07 -6.71
N ILE A 153 -9.68 13.02 -5.41
CA ILE A 153 -9.54 14.14 -4.47
C ILE A 153 -8.06 14.50 -4.33
N TYR A 154 -7.20 13.52 -4.10
CA TYR A 154 -5.77 13.73 -3.96
C TYR A 154 -5.14 14.35 -5.21
N THR A 155 -5.46 13.79 -6.39
CA THR A 155 -4.97 14.32 -7.68
C THR A 155 -5.47 15.74 -7.93
N GLY A 156 -6.73 16.05 -7.53
CA GLY A 156 -7.29 17.39 -7.61
C GLY A 156 -6.68 18.40 -6.62
N ALA A 157 -6.14 17.90 -5.49
CA ALA A 157 -5.48 18.70 -4.46
C ALA A 157 -4.02 19.07 -4.80
N LEU A 158 -3.29 18.17 -5.44
CA LEU A 158 -1.86 18.36 -5.75
C LEU A 158 -1.52 19.68 -6.44
N PRO A 159 -2.25 20.15 -7.48
CA PRO A 159 -1.93 21.41 -8.15
C PRO A 159 -2.00 22.64 -7.24
N ALA A 160 -2.80 22.60 -6.18
CA ALA A 160 -2.92 23.70 -5.23
C ALA A 160 -1.62 23.94 -4.45
N THR A 161 -0.76 22.91 -4.32
CA THR A 161 0.52 22.97 -3.60
C THR A 161 1.69 23.45 -4.47
N VAL A 162 1.53 23.50 -5.79
CA VAL A 162 2.63 23.79 -6.72
C VAL A 162 3.03 25.27 -6.69
N LYS A 163 2.05 26.16 -6.53
CA LYS A 163 2.28 27.62 -6.49
C LYS A 163 2.25 28.13 -5.04
N GLY A 164 3.35 28.72 -4.60
CA GLY A 164 3.51 29.28 -3.24
C GLY A 164 3.70 28.18 -2.18
N ASP A 165 3.38 28.50 -0.93
CA ASP A 165 3.63 27.64 0.24
C ASP A 165 2.44 26.72 0.59
N GLY A 166 1.69 26.28 -0.42
CA GLY A 166 0.60 25.34 -0.25
C GLY A 166 1.09 23.98 0.25
N TYR A 167 0.29 23.31 1.07
CA TYR A 167 0.62 22.00 1.61
C TYR A 167 -0.62 21.08 1.73
N ILE A 168 -0.36 19.79 1.90
CA ILE A 168 -1.39 18.78 2.16
C ILE A 168 -1.09 18.10 3.50
N ARG A 169 -2.12 17.98 4.33
CA ARG A 169 -2.13 17.18 5.55
C ARG A 169 -3.21 16.11 5.43
N ILE A 170 -2.84 14.87 5.63
CA ILE A 170 -3.74 13.73 5.55
C ILE A 170 -3.80 13.07 6.92
N GLY A 171 -5.00 12.74 7.41
CA GLY A 171 -5.20 11.98 8.64
C GLY A 171 -6.31 10.97 8.49
N SER A 172 -6.09 9.73 8.93
CA SER A 172 -7.13 8.70 8.96
C SER A 172 -6.76 7.56 9.90
N SER A 173 -7.76 6.88 10.47
CA SER A 173 -7.57 5.51 10.90
C SER A 173 -7.43 4.58 9.70
N PRO A 174 -6.75 3.43 9.82
CA PRO A 174 -6.69 2.42 8.76
C PRO A 174 -8.08 1.91 8.38
N LEU A 175 -8.26 1.51 7.12
CA LEU A 175 -9.45 0.80 6.66
C LEU A 175 -9.00 -0.25 5.62
N GLY A 176 -8.67 -1.45 6.11
CA GLY A 176 -8.11 -2.50 5.28
C GLY A 176 -6.79 -2.12 4.60
N ALA A 177 -6.14 -3.07 3.94
CA ALA A 177 -4.88 -2.84 3.21
C ALA A 177 -5.14 -2.39 1.76
N THR A 178 -5.99 -1.37 1.56
CA THR A 178 -6.43 -0.89 0.24
C THR A 178 -6.53 0.64 0.18
N GLY A 179 -6.66 1.17 -1.03
CA GLY A 179 -6.87 2.60 -1.26
C GLY A 179 -5.60 3.45 -1.23
N LEU A 180 -5.75 4.71 -1.63
CA LEU A 180 -4.60 5.60 -1.79
C LEU A 180 -3.95 6.00 -0.45
N PHE A 181 -4.74 6.10 0.62
CA PHE A 181 -4.19 6.38 1.95
C PHE A 181 -3.20 5.30 2.38
N TRP A 182 -3.59 4.03 2.26
CA TRP A 182 -2.73 2.89 2.54
C TRP A 182 -1.48 2.89 1.63
N GLU A 183 -1.63 3.16 0.32
CA GLU A 183 -0.51 3.24 -0.63
C GLU A 183 0.53 4.31 -0.22
N ILE A 184 0.07 5.50 0.18
CA ILE A 184 0.95 6.60 0.63
C ILE A 184 1.69 6.23 1.91
N VAL A 185 1.00 5.58 2.85
CA VAL A 185 1.57 5.23 4.16
C VAL A 185 2.60 4.12 4.04
N THR A 186 2.26 3.03 3.34
CA THR A 186 3.09 1.82 3.27
C THR A 186 4.15 1.86 2.17
N GLU A 187 3.93 2.68 1.13
CA GLU A 187 4.75 2.69 -0.10
C GLU A 187 4.89 1.33 -0.77
N SER A 188 3.91 0.44 -0.56
CA SER A 188 3.96 -0.94 -1.07
C SER A 188 3.77 -1.04 -2.58
N LEU A 189 3.11 -0.06 -3.21
CA LEU A 189 2.81 -0.05 -4.65
C LEU A 189 3.56 1.02 -5.43
N LYS A 190 3.98 2.08 -4.73
CA LYS A 190 4.69 3.23 -5.31
C LYS A 190 5.39 4.00 -4.21
N ARG A 191 6.53 4.60 -4.51
CA ARG A 191 7.20 5.55 -3.61
C ARG A 191 6.49 6.90 -3.61
N TYR A 192 6.42 7.51 -2.42
CA TYR A 192 5.87 8.84 -2.20
C TYR A 192 6.89 9.71 -1.45
N PRO A 193 8.00 10.10 -2.09
CA PRO A 193 9.14 10.76 -1.42
C PRO A 193 8.77 12.07 -0.73
N GLY A 194 7.73 12.75 -1.20
CA GLY A 194 7.22 13.96 -0.55
C GLY A 194 6.75 13.76 0.88
N TYR A 195 6.33 12.55 1.25
CA TYR A 195 5.89 12.18 2.60
C TYR A 195 7.01 11.57 3.46
N GLY A 196 8.20 11.34 2.92
CA GLY A 196 9.29 10.64 3.62
C GLY A 196 9.76 11.33 4.90
N ARG A 197 9.61 12.65 5.01
CA ARG A 197 9.97 13.43 6.20
C ARG A 197 8.84 13.53 7.23
N TRP A 198 7.58 13.26 6.85
CA TRP A 198 6.44 13.42 7.73
C TRP A 198 5.36 12.35 7.49
N ARG A 199 5.66 11.17 7.96
CA ARG A 199 4.76 10.01 8.01
C ARG A 199 4.75 9.52 9.44
N ARG A 200 3.61 9.68 10.14
CA ARG A 200 3.51 9.37 11.57
C ARG A 200 2.44 8.33 11.82
N PHE A 201 2.70 7.52 12.86
CA PHE A 201 1.73 6.63 13.47
C PHE A 201 1.41 7.16 14.86
N ILE A 202 0.13 7.37 15.15
CA ILE A 202 -0.37 7.97 16.38
C ILE A 202 -1.42 7.02 17.00
N PRO A 203 -0.99 5.87 17.53
CA PRO A 203 -1.88 4.93 18.20
C PRO A 203 -2.36 5.50 19.54
N TRP A 204 -3.36 4.85 20.16
CA TRP A 204 -3.97 5.30 21.40
C TRP A 204 -2.97 5.55 22.54
N TRP A 205 -1.90 4.77 22.63
CA TRP A 205 -0.86 4.93 23.66
C TRP A 205 0.06 6.14 23.45
N ALA A 206 -0.07 6.86 22.35
CA ALA A 206 0.62 8.11 22.12
C ALA A 206 -0.17 9.34 22.58
N VAL A 207 -1.37 9.17 23.17
CA VAL A 207 -2.33 10.24 23.47
C VAL A 207 -2.80 10.14 24.92
N ARG A 208 -2.66 11.23 25.67
CA ARG A 208 -2.96 11.26 27.12
C ARG A 208 -4.43 11.02 27.44
N SER A 209 -5.34 11.42 26.56
CA SER A 209 -6.77 11.17 26.76
C SER A 209 -7.16 9.69 26.70
N LEU A 210 -6.30 8.83 26.14
CA LEU A 210 -6.52 7.39 25.99
C LEU A 210 -5.50 6.54 26.77
N CYS A 211 -4.35 7.10 27.16
CA CYS A 211 -3.25 6.42 27.82
C CYS A 211 -2.90 7.06 29.16
N GLN A 212 -2.82 6.25 30.22
CA GLN A 212 -2.51 6.71 31.59
C GLN A 212 -1.06 7.21 31.72
N ASP A 213 -0.10 6.56 31.02
CA ASP A 213 1.30 6.94 31.03
C ASP A 213 1.90 6.78 29.61
N VAL A 214 1.82 7.84 28.82
CA VAL A 214 2.34 7.91 27.45
C VAL A 214 3.87 7.70 27.39
N ALA A 215 4.59 8.11 28.44
CA ALA A 215 6.04 8.01 28.46
C ALA A 215 6.50 6.55 28.62
N ALA A 216 5.95 5.84 29.59
CA ALA A 216 6.22 4.42 29.81
C ALA A 216 5.67 3.53 28.67
N ALA A 217 4.45 3.86 28.19
CA ALA A 217 3.80 3.12 27.13
C ALA A 217 4.60 3.09 25.82
N ARG A 218 5.27 4.18 25.46
CA ARG A 218 6.07 4.29 24.23
C ARG A 218 7.06 3.13 24.04
N ASP A 219 7.72 2.72 25.11
CA ASP A 219 8.81 1.74 25.06
C ASP A 219 8.32 0.30 25.31
N LEU A 220 7.25 0.14 26.10
CA LEU A 220 6.75 -1.16 26.56
C LEU A 220 5.66 -1.73 25.65
N VAL A 221 4.68 -0.91 25.29
CA VAL A 221 3.48 -1.32 24.54
C VAL A 221 3.78 -2.03 23.20
N PRO A 222 4.77 -1.65 22.37
CA PRO A 222 5.05 -2.35 21.13
C PRO A 222 5.44 -3.84 21.29
N ARG A 223 5.76 -4.28 22.50
CA ARG A 223 6.18 -5.67 22.81
C ARG A 223 5.09 -6.48 23.52
N MET A 224 3.95 -5.87 23.77
CA MET A 224 2.84 -6.48 24.51
C MET A 224 1.72 -6.88 23.54
N GLU A 225 0.94 -7.90 23.91
CA GLU A 225 -0.30 -8.21 23.22
C GLU A 225 -1.37 -7.12 23.48
N THR A 226 -2.37 -7.00 22.58
CA THR A 226 -3.36 -5.91 22.65
C THR A 226 -4.09 -5.87 24.00
N GLU A 227 -4.59 -6.99 24.51
CA GLU A 227 -5.29 -7.02 25.79
C GLU A 227 -4.38 -6.60 26.95
N GLU A 228 -3.15 -7.12 27.00
CA GLU A 228 -2.17 -6.79 28.02
C GLU A 228 -1.85 -5.29 28.04
N ARG A 229 -1.59 -4.68 26.88
CA ARG A 229 -1.26 -3.26 26.79
C ARG A 229 -2.44 -2.36 27.16
N VAL A 230 -3.66 -2.74 26.75
CA VAL A 230 -4.88 -1.99 27.09
C VAL A 230 -5.12 -1.99 28.59
N ARG A 231 -4.99 -3.15 29.26
CA ARG A 231 -5.19 -3.25 30.72
C ARG A 231 -4.09 -2.55 31.50
N ALA A 232 -2.85 -2.53 30.99
CA ALA A 232 -1.73 -1.91 31.69
C ALA A 232 -1.68 -0.37 31.56
N PHE A 233 -2.07 0.15 30.40
CA PHE A 233 -1.85 1.56 30.05
C PHE A 233 -3.11 2.32 29.60
N GLY A 234 -4.20 1.62 29.26
CA GLY A 234 -5.43 2.25 28.80
C GLY A 234 -6.14 3.00 29.94
N THR A 235 -6.75 4.12 29.60
CA THR A 235 -7.71 4.77 30.51
C THR A 235 -8.94 3.89 30.69
N SER A 236 -9.74 4.11 31.75
CA SER A 236 -10.98 3.36 31.98
C SER A 236 -11.91 3.40 30.77
N ALA A 237 -12.02 4.56 30.11
CA ALA A 237 -12.83 4.72 28.90
C ALA A 237 -12.31 3.87 27.73
N LEU A 238 -10.99 3.77 27.55
CA LEU A 238 -10.41 2.93 26.48
C LEU A 238 -10.62 1.44 26.77
N VAL A 239 -10.46 1.01 28.03
CA VAL A 239 -10.73 -0.37 28.45
C VAL A 239 -12.19 -0.75 28.18
N GLU A 240 -13.14 0.13 28.51
CA GLU A 240 -14.56 -0.09 28.22
C GLU A 240 -14.83 -0.22 26.71
N ILE A 241 -14.19 0.61 25.88
CA ILE A 241 -14.28 0.50 24.41
C ILE A 241 -13.74 -0.85 23.95
N PHE A 242 -12.57 -1.27 24.43
CA PHE A 242 -11.95 -2.54 24.09
C PHE A 242 -12.84 -3.75 24.44
N GLU A 243 -13.48 -3.74 25.60
CA GLU A 243 -14.36 -4.81 26.05
C GLU A 243 -15.66 -4.93 25.23
N ASN A 244 -16.06 -3.86 24.52
CA ASN A 244 -17.26 -3.80 23.69
C ASN A 244 -17.00 -3.81 22.17
N MET A 245 -15.75 -4.06 21.75
CA MET A 245 -15.35 -4.06 20.35
C MET A 245 -14.67 -5.39 19.97
N PHE A 246 -14.81 -5.83 18.71
CA PHE A 246 -14.01 -6.96 18.22
C PHE A 246 -12.52 -6.58 18.20
N LEU A 247 -11.67 -7.56 18.46
CA LEU A 247 -10.22 -7.35 18.57
C LEU A 247 -9.63 -6.69 17.31
N GLU A 248 -10.02 -7.20 16.15
CA GLU A 248 -9.53 -6.69 14.86
C GLU A 248 -9.96 -5.24 14.62
N ASP A 249 -11.21 -4.90 14.95
CA ASP A 249 -11.72 -3.55 14.82
C ASP A 249 -11.00 -2.59 15.78
N PHE A 250 -10.73 -3.03 17.02
CA PHE A 250 -9.98 -2.25 17.98
C PHE A 250 -8.53 -2.01 17.52
N GLN A 251 -7.87 -3.03 17.01
CA GLN A 251 -6.52 -2.91 16.47
C GLN A 251 -6.47 -1.95 15.29
N GLN A 252 -7.45 -2.01 14.39
CA GLN A 252 -7.55 -1.09 13.27
C GLN A 252 -7.80 0.35 13.72
N GLU A 253 -8.83 0.56 14.54
CA GLU A 253 -9.32 1.90 14.87
C GLU A 253 -8.49 2.61 15.95
N TYR A 254 -7.82 1.88 16.85
CA TYR A 254 -7.07 2.45 17.97
C TYR A 254 -5.57 2.17 17.94
N GLU A 255 -5.13 1.07 17.34
CA GLU A 255 -3.72 0.68 17.29
C GLU A 255 -3.04 0.99 15.95
N CYS A 256 -3.76 1.58 14.99
CA CYS A 256 -3.26 1.88 13.64
C CYS A 256 -2.83 0.63 12.87
N ALA A 257 -3.43 -0.53 13.14
CA ALA A 257 -3.13 -1.78 12.48
C ALA A 257 -3.89 -1.92 11.15
N TRP A 258 -3.26 -2.60 10.17
CA TRP A 258 -3.88 -2.96 8.90
C TRP A 258 -4.39 -4.40 9.00
N VAL A 259 -5.66 -4.58 9.37
CA VAL A 259 -6.23 -5.88 9.78
C VAL A 259 -6.26 -6.91 8.64
N ASP A 260 -6.39 -6.49 7.39
CA ASP A 260 -6.41 -7.41 6.24
C ASP A 260 -5.08 -8.13 5.99
N GLU A 261 -3.95 -7.65 6.54
CA GLU A 261 -2.66 -8.32 6.40
C GLU A 261 -2.60 -9.70 7.07
N ALA A 262 -3.34 -9.89 8.16
CA ALA A 262 -3.32 -11.16 8.91
C ALA A 262 -3.93 -12.33 8.13
N VAL A 263 -4.74 -12.09 7.12
CA VAL A 263 -5.46 -13.09 6.32
C VAL A 263 -4.81 -13.36 4.97
N ALA A 264 -3.99 -12.42 4.45
CA ALA A 264 -3.31 -12.59 3.17
C ALA A 264 -2.26 -13.70 3.23
N TRP A 265 -2.23 -14.55 2.19
CA TRP A 265 -1.23 -15.63 2.09
C TRP A 265 0.19 -15.09 1.87
N ILE A 266 0.33 -14.05 1.04
CA ILE A 266 1.57 -13.28 0.86
C ILE A 266 1.32 -11.89 1.40
N THR A 267 1.98 -11.52 2.50
CA THR A 267 1.79 -10.22 3.15
C THR A 267 2.48 -9.09 2.39
N TRP A 268 2.04 -7.86 2.63
CA TRP A 268 2.69 -6.69 2.05
C TRP A 268 4.15 -6.54 2.47
N GLU A 269 4.50 -7.00 3.68
CA GLU A 269 5.89 -7.01 4.14
C GLU A 269 6.76 -7.93 3.27
N MET A 270 6.25 -9.13 2.93
CA MET A 270 6.94 -10.05 2.02
C MET A 270 7.08 -9.46 0.62
N ILE A 271 6.04 -8.84 0.08
CA ILE A 271 6.05 -8.17 -1.21
C ILE A 271 7.09 -7.05 -1.20
N LYS A 272 7.04 -6.15 -0.21
CA LYS A 272 7.96 -5.02 -0.07
C LYS A 272 9.43 -5.46 0.04
N ARG A 273 9.70 -6.55 0.77
CA ARG A 273 11.05 -7.14 0.88
C ARG A 273 11.61 -7.59 -0.46
N ASN A 274 10.75 -8.01 -1.39
CA ASN A 274 11.11 -8.47 -2.72
C ASN A 274 11.06 -7.35 -3.78
N GLN A 275 10.44 -6.20 -3.50
CA GLN A 275 10.37 -5.10 -4.46
C GLN A 275 11.73 -4.46 -4.70
N ASP A 276 12.08 -4.26 -5.98
CA ASP A 276 13.32 -3.64 -6.41
C ASP A 276 13.03 -2.58 -7.49
N GLU A 277 13.29 -1.30 -7.15
CA GLU A 277 13.10 -0.17 -8.08
C GLU A 277 14.06 -0.19 -9.26
N ALA A 278 15.22 -0.81 -9.09
CA ALA A 278 16.24 -0.91 -10.14
C ALA A 278 16.05 -2.15 -11.05
N LEU A 279 14.98 -2.91 -10.81
CA LEU A 279 14.73 -4.13 -11.57
C LEU A 279 14.47 -3.84 -13.03
N GLU A 280 15.32 -4.36 -13.92
CA GLU A 280 15.06 -4.34 -15.36
C GLU A 280 13.94 -5.31 -15.68
N TRP A 281 12.79 -4.79 -16.12
CA TRP A 281 11.61 -5.59 -16.43
C TRP A 281 10.70 -4.92 -17.47
N TRP A 282 9.78 -5.68 -18.06
CA TRP A 282 8.83 -5.19 -19.07
C TRP A 282 7.44 -5.78 -18.83
N HIS A 283 6.42 -5.03 -19.20
CA HIS A 283 5.05 -5.51 -19.27
C HIS A 283 4.47 -5.27 -20.65
N ALA A 284 3.72 -6.26 -21.18
CA ALA A 284 3.01 -6.14 -22.43
C ALA A 284 1.52 -6.45 -22.26
N ARG A 285 0.71 -5.68 -22.95
CA ARG A 285 -0.74 -5.91 -23.07
C ARG A 285 -1.07 -6.22 -24.53
N GLY A 286 -1.55 -7.44 -24.77
CA GLY A 286 -1.86 -7.90 -26.11
C GLY A 286 -0.66 -8.46 -26.88
N VAL A 287 -0.96 -9.08 -28.04
CA VAL A 287 0.00 -9.87 -28.83
C VAL A 287 1.12 -9.01 -29.40
N ASP A 288 0.80 -7.85 -29.94
CA ASP A 288 1.80 -7.00 -30.62
C ASP A 288 2.86 -6.50 -29.64
N GLU A 289 2.45 -5.99 -28.47
CA GLU A 289 3.39 -5.55 -27.44
C GLU A 289 4.23 -6.74 -26.92
N ALA A 290 3.62 -7.91 -26.76
CA ALA A 290 4.30 -9.12 -26.30
C ALA A 290 5.43 -9.54 -27.26
N LEU A 291 5.20 -9.49 -28.56
CA LEU A 291 6.22 -9.79 -29.56
C LEU A 291 7.32 -8.71 -29.60
N HIS A 292 7.00 -7.45 -29.30
CA HIS A 292 7.97 -6.35 -29.17
C HIS A 292 8.87 -6.44 -27.92
N ILE A 293 8.50 -7.24 -26.92
CA ILE A 293 9.38 -7.52 -25.76
C ILE A 293 10.59 -8.39 -26.17
N ILE A 294 10.43 -9.31 -27.13
CA ILE A 294 11.48 -10.27 -27.50
C ILE A 294 12.83 -9.60 -27.79
N PRO A 295 12.94 -8.63 -28.72
CA PRO A 295 14.24 -8.00 -29.01
C PRO A 295 14.80 -7.23 -27.80
N LYS A 296 13.96 -6.65 -26.94
CA LYS A 296 14.40 -5.94 -25.73
C LYS A 296 15.04 -6.92 -24.73
N VAL A 297 14.40 -8.04 -24.48
CA VAL A 297 14.92 -9.10 -23.59
C VAL A 297 16.20 -9.69 -24.17
N GLN A 298 16.27 -9.97 -25.47
CA GLN A 298 17.48 -10.45 -26.11
C GLN A 298 18.66 -9.49 -25.96
N GLU A 299 18.41 -8.19 -26.09
CA GLU A 299 19.45 -7.16 -25.91
C GLU A 299 19.89 -7.07 -24.45
N ALA A 300 18.95 -7.13 -23.51
CA ALA A 300 19.26 -7.11 -22.08
C ALA A 300 20.09 -8.35 -21.63
N ILE A 301 19.81 -9.51 -22.22
CA ILE A 301 20.63 -10.74 -22.01
C ILE A 301 22.03 -10.55 -22.60
N ARG A 302 22.15 -10.07 -23.85
CA ARG A 302 23.44 -9.83 -24.50
C ARG A 302 24.29 -8.83 -23.76
N SER A 303 23.67 -7.74 -23.25
CA SER A 303 24.33 -6.71 -22.45
C SER A 303 24.55 -7.11 -20.98
N ARG A 304 24.17 -8.34 -20.59
CA ARG A 304 24.27 -8.88 -19.21
C ARG A 304 23.52 -8.03 -18.15
N LYS A 305 22.49 -7.32 -18.54
CA LYS A 305 21.60 -6.61 -17.61
C LYS A 305 20.63 -7.55 -16.89
N ILE A 306 20.31 -8.67 -17.53
CA ILE A 306 19.47 -9.73 -16.97
C ILE A 306 20.14 -11.11 -17.17
N GLU A 307 19.58 -12.12 -16.54
CA GLU A 307 20.05 -13.51 -16.57
C GLU A 307 19.99 -14.10 -18.00
N GLY A 308 20.95 -14.93 -18.34
CA GLY A 308 20.98 -15.65 -19.62
C GLY A 308 20.04 -16.86 -19.69
N ILE A 309 19.32 -17.16 -18.62
CA ILE A 309 18.35 -18.27 -18.52
C ILE A 309 17.03 -17.70 -18.00
N LEU A 310 15.93 -18.11 -18.60
CA LEU A 310 14.58 -17.76 -18.20
C LEU A 310 13.78 -19.00 -17.83
N ILE A 311 12.85 -18.80 -16.90
CA ILE A 311 11.80 -19.74 -16.52
C ILE A 311 10.46 -19.02 -16.60
N GLY A 312 9.37 -19.75 -16.79
CA GLY A 312 8.08 -19.13 -16.99
C GLY A 312 6.91 -19.87 -16.37
N GLY A 313 5.83 -19.14 -16.15
CA GLY A 313 4.53 -19.67 -15.79
C GLY A 313 3.43 -19.01 -16.60
N LEU A 314 2.47 -19.81 -17.05
CA LEU A 314 1.36 -19.39 -17.88
C LEU A 314 0.05 -19.88 -17.25
N ASP A 315 -0.77 -18.93 -16.81
CA ASP A 315 -2.14 -19.15 -16.37
C ASP A 315 -3.09 -18.81 -17.51
N VAL A 316 -3.85 -19.79 -17.98
CA VAL A 316 -4.68 -19.68 -19.18
C VAL A 316 -6.12 -19.37 -18.82
N GLY A 317 -6.56 -18.15 -19.07
CA GLY A 317 -7.92 -17.69 -18.82
C GLY A 317 -8.97 -18.39 -19.69
N ARG A 318 -10.15 -18.67 -19.08
CA ARG A 318 -11.31 -19.20 -19.80
C ARG A 318 -11.98 -18.06 -20.60
N LYS A 319 -12.77 -18.36 -21.59
CA LYS A 319 -13.50 -17.51 -22.60
C LYS A 319 -13.74 -16.01 -22.30
N ARG A 320 -13.57 -15.52 -21.07
CA ARG A 320 -13.73 -14.11 -20.64
C ARG A 320 -12.68 -13.68 -19.61
N ASP A 321 -11.77 -14.57 -19.23
CA ASP A 321 -10.75 -14.32 -18.23
C ASP A 321 -9.42 -13.98 -18.90
N LEU A 322 -8.56 -13.20 -18.23
CA LEU A 322 -7.23 -12.85 -18.73
C LEU A 322 -6.33 -14.08 -18.79
N THR A 323 -5.57 -14.20 -19.86
CA THR A 323 -4.41 -15.10 -19.90
C THR A 323 -3.18 -14.33 -19.47
N GLU A 324 -2.51 -14.80 -18.43
CA GLU A 324 -1.33 -14.16 -17.85
C GLU A 324 -0.09 -15.03 -17.98
N PHE A 325 0.97 -14.43 -18.44
CA PHE A 325 2.29 -15.04 -18.53
C PHE A 325 3.31 -14.27 -17.69
N MET A 326 4.08 -14.97 -16.87
CA MET A 326 5.14 -14.40 -16.08
C MET A 326 6.48 -15.07 -16.40
N ALA A 327 7.48 -14.27 -16.77
CA ALA A 327 8.85 -14.74 -17.01
C ALA A 327 9.78 -14.24 -15.91
N LEU A 328 10.55 -15.16 -15.33
CA LEU A 328 11.56 -14.86 -14.33
C LEU A 328 12.95 -15.18 -14.88
N GLY A 329 13.94 -14.41 -14.48
CA GLY A 329 15.35 -14.75 -14.66
C GLY A 329 15.76 -15.89 -13.73
N TYR A 330 16.71 -16.72 -14.15
CA TYR A 330 17.22 -17.79 -13.31
C TYR A 330 18.75 -17.75 -13.28
N GLY A 331 19.28 -17.35 -12.14
CA GLY A 331 20.72 -17.16 -11.92
C GLY A 331 21.35 -18.20 -10.98
N PRO A 332 22.69 -18.24 -10.88
CA PRO A 332 23.42 -19.16 -9.99
C PRO A 332 23.09 -18.96 -8.50
N SER A 333 22.69 -17.76 -8.09
CA SER A 333 22.32 -17.45 -6.71
C SER A 333 21.01 -18.10 -6.24
N GLY A 334 20.23 -18.70 -7.15
CA GLY A 334 18.89 -19.20 -6.87
C GLY A 334 17.82 -18.10 -6.77
N ARG A 335 18.17 -16.82 -6.99
CA ARG A 335 17.19 -15.74 -7.11
C ARG A 335 16.48 -15.82 -8.44
N MET A 336 15.20 -15.50 -8.43
CA MET A 336 14.28 -15.60 -9.55
C MET A 336 13.55 -14.27 -9.77
N PRO A 337 14.24 -13.19 -10.23
CA PRO A 337 13.64 -11.88 -10.46
C PRO A 337 12.63 -11.92 -11.61
N VAL A 338 11.51 -11.21 -11.46
CA VAL A 338 10.56 -11.01 -12.55
C VAL A 338 11.21 -10.18 -13.64
N ARG A 339 11.17 -10.68 -14.89
CA ARG A 339 11.78 -10.01 -16.04
C ARG A 339 10.77 -9.44 -17.00
N PHE A 340 9.68 -10.15 -17.24
CA PHE A 340 8.56 -9.57 -17.95
C PHE A 340 7.26 -10.31 -17.67
N SER A 341 6.15 -9.62 -17.94
CA SER A 341 4.81 -10.21 -17.92
C SER A 341 4.04 -9.86 -19.20
N VAL A 342 3.12 -10.75 -19.58
CA VAL A 342 2.23 -10.56 -20.71
C VAL A 342 0.81 -10.85 -20.27
N SER A 343 -0.07 -9.87 -20.49
CA SER A 343 -1.51 -9.96 -20.22
C SER A 343 -2.28 -9.99 -21.55
N LEU A 344 -3.04 -11.04 -21.82
CA LEU A 344 -3.88 -11.14 -23.02
C LEU A 344 -5.37 -11.15 -22.63
N ASP A 345 -6.08 -10.07 -22.93
CA ASP A 345 -7.52 -9.94 -22.72
C ASP A 345 -8.26 -10.17 -24.05
N LYS A 346 -9.19 -11.12 -24.08
CA LYS A 346 -10.07 -11.41 -25.23
C LYS A 346 -9.33 -11.69 -26.55
N VAL A 347 -8.16 -12.31 -26.46
CA VAL A 347 -7.38 -12.72 -27.61
C VAL A 347 -7.81 -14.13 -28.04
N GLU A 348 -7.98 -14.34 -29.35
CA GLU A 348 -8.31 -15.66 -29.91
C GLU A 348 -7.21 -16.69 -29.59
N PHE A 349 -7.62 -17.92 -29.39
CA PHE A 349 -6.73 -18.99 -28.91
C PHE A 349 -5.49 -19.21 -29.84
N ASP A 350 -5.70 -19.22 -31.16
CA ASP A 350 -4.61 -19.42 -32.11
C ASP A 350 -3.57 -18.28 -32.06
N ASP A 351 -4.02 -17.06 -31.77
CA ASP A 351 -3.14 -15.91 -31.60
C ASP A 351 -2.37 -15.97 -30.27
N GLN A 352 -3.01 -16.45 -29.20
CA GLN A 352 -2.33 -16.71 -27.93
C GLN A 352 -1.24 -17.77 -28.09
N GLU A 353 -1.56 -18.89 -28.75
CA GLU A 353 -0.61 -19.98 -29.02
C GLU A 353 0.58 -19.48 -29.82
N ARG A 354 0.31 -18.79 -30.94
CA ARG A 354 1.36 -18.22 -31.79
C ARG A 354 2.26 -17.28 -30.99
N CYS A 355 1.68 -16.40 -30.20
CA CYS A 355 2.41 -15.43 -29.35
C CYS A 355 3.35 -16.14 -28.37
N PHE A 356 2.82 -17.05 -27.54
CA PHE A 356 3.64 -17.73 -26.56
C PHE A 356 4.67 -18.69 -27.17
N ARG A 357 4.35 -19.34 -28.24
CA ARG A 357 5.30 -20.17 -28.99
C ARG A 357 6.49 -19.33 -29.52
N GLU A 358 6.24 -18.16 -30.10
CA GLU A 358 7.29 -17.22 -30.51
C GLU A 358 8.17 -16.77 -29.35
N ILE A 359 7.57 -16.37 -28.23
CA ILE A 359 8.28 -15.95 -27.02
C ILE A 359 9.17 -17.08 -26.50
N ILE A 360 8.61 -18.27 -26.30
CA ILE A 360 9.30 -19.41 -25.70
C ILE A 360 10.41 -19.96 -26.61
N THR A 361 10.22 -19.97 -27.93
CA THR A 361 11.23 -20.45 -28.85
C THR A 361 12.38 -19.48 -29.06
N ARG A 362 12.09 -18.18 -29.11
CA ARG A 362 13.10 -17.13 -29.40
C ARG A 362 13.87 -16.65 -28.17
N LEU A 363 13.37 -16.91 -26.96
CA LEU A 363 14.04 -16.57 -25.69
C LEU A 363 14.60 -17.82 -25.01
N PRO A 364 15.63 -17.69 -24.17
CA PRO A 364 16.35 -18.81 -23.56
C PRO A 364 15.61 -19.42 -22.36
N PHE A 365 14.34 -19.78 -22.57
CA PHE A 365 13.59 -20.53 -21.55
C PHE A 365 14.14 -21.95 -21.40
N VAL A 366 14.28 -22.37 -20.15
CA VAL A 366 14.59 -23.78 -19.80
C VAL A 366 13.30 -24.56 -19.63
N ILE A 367 12.30 -23.96 -18.96
CA ILE A 367 11.00 -24.54 -18.75
C ILE A 367 9.94 -23.44 -18.57
N VAL A 368 8.76 -23.72 -19.07
CA VAL A 368 7.54 -22.93 -18.84
C VAL A 368 6.45 -23.87 -18.35
N LEU A 369 5.91 -23.64 -17.17
CA LEU A 369 4.77 -24.38 -16.65
C LEU A 369 3.46 -23.74 -17.08
N VAL A 370 2.51 -24.53 -17.52
CA VAL A 370 1.25 -24.09 -18.11
C VAL A 370 0.08 -24.74 -17.39
N ASP A 371 -0.91 -23.95 -16.93
CA ASP A 371 -2.17 -24.49 -16.41
C ASP A 371 -2.91 -25.26 -17.51
N LYS A 372 -3.20 -26.56 -17.24
CA LYS A 372 -4.01 -27.44 -18.11
C LYS A 372 -5.52 -27.29 -17.93
N GLY A 373 -5.99 -26.36 -17.09
CA GLY A 373 -7.42 -26.13 -16.85
C GLY A 373 -8.18 -25.76 -18.12
N GLY A 374 -9.13 -26.58 -18.55
CA GLY A 374 -10.04 -26.25 -19.68
C GLY A 374 -9.31 -26.09 -21.03
N ILE A 375 -9.28 -24.86 -21.57
CA ILE A 375 -8.66 -24.54 -22.88
C ILE A 375 -7.12 -24.65 -22.80
N GLY A 376 -6.54 -24.47 -21.62
CA GLY A 376 -5.10 -24.55 -21.38
C GLY A 376 -4.48 -25.90 -21.74
N ALA A 377 -5.25 -26.99 -21.76
CA ALA A 377 -4.75 -28.31 -22.10
C ALA A 377 -4.13 -28.38 -23.51
N GLN A 378 -4.83 -27.82 -24.51
CA GLN A 378 -4.33 -27.82 -25.90
C GLN A 378 -3.10 -26.89 -26.04
N LEU A 379 -3.10 -25.77 -25.38
CA LEU A 379 -1.95 -24.84 -25.38
C LEU A 379 -0.73 -25.50 -24.70
N ALA A 380 -0.94 -26.19 -23.59
CA ALA A 380 0.11 -26.94 -22.89
C ALA A 380 0.72 -28.01 -23.80
N GLU A 381 -0.10 -28.84 -24.45
CA GLU A 381 0.37 -29.87 -25.39
C GLU A 381 1.17 -29.30 -26.56
N ASN A 382 0.74 -28.15 -27.10
CA ASN A 382 1.44 -27.49 -28.21
C ASN A 382 2.77 -26.89 -27.76
N LEU A 383 2.83 -26.35 -26.52
CA LEU A 383 4.08 -25.84 -25.96
C LEU A 383 5.02 -26.97 -25.50
N GLU A 384 4.51 -28.11 -25.04
CA GLU A 384 5.30 -29.31 -24.76
C GLU A 384 6.11 -29.76 -25.96
N ARG A 385 5.55 -29.67 -27.18
CA ARG A 385 6.25 -29.99 -28.43
C ARG A 385 7.47 -29.11 -28.72
N THR A 386 7.57 -27.96 -28.07
CA THR A 386 8.79 -27.12 -28.13
C THR A 386 9.94 -27.65 -27.29
N GLY A 387 9.71 -28.67 -26.45
CA GLY A 387 10.66 -29.21 -25.49
C GLY A 387 10.94 -28.28 -24.28
N LYS A 388 10.21 -27.17 -24.17
CA LYS A 388 10.36 -26.16 -23.09
C LYS A 388 9.09 -25.96 -22.29
N GLY A 389 7.94 -26.42 -22.76
CA GLY A 389 6.65 -26.37 -22.03
C GLY A 389 6.42 -27.63 -21.20
N ALA A 390 5.71 -27.51 -20.08
CA ALA A 390 5.17 -28.62 -19.33
C ALA A 390 3.82 -28.24 -18.72
N GLY A 391 2.80 -29.06 -18.94
CA GLY A 391 1.46 -28.81 -18.42
C GLY A 391 1.31 -29.25 -16.97
N VAL A 392 0.56 -28.47 -16.20
CA VAL A 392 0.26 -28.70 -14.78
C VAL A 392 -1.24 -28.78 -14.59
N ASP A 393 -1.70 -29.86 -13.94
CA ASP A 393 -3.12 -30.02 -13.59
C ASP A 393 -3.43 -29.21 -12.31
N PHE A 394 -4.23 -28.15 -12.44
CA PHE A 394 -4.57 -27.21 -11.33
C PHE A 394 -5.56 -27.80 -10.32
N THR A 395 -5.23 -28.95 -9.77
CA THR A 395 -5.96 -29.52 -8.63
C THR A 395 -5.68 -28.75 -7.32
N ASN A 396 -6.57 -28.88 -6.33
CA ASN A 396 -6.35 -28.20 -5.05
C ASN A 396 -5.01 -28.55 -4.38
N PRO A 397 -4.53 -29.81 -4.36
CA PRO A 397 -3.20 -30.13 -3.82
C PRO A 397 -2.05 -29.45 -4.58
N VAL A 398 -2.17 -29.33 -5.90
CA VAL A 398 -1.16 -28.68 -6.73
C VAL A 398 -1.18 -27.17 -6.49
N LYS A 399 -2.35 -26.55 -6.42
CA LYS A 399 -2.48 -25.11 -6.03
C LYS A 399 -1.89 -24.85 -4.65
N GLU A 400 -2.11 -25.74 -3.69
CA GLU A 400 -1.51 -25.63 -2.36
C GLU A 400 0.02 -25.69 -2.43
N LEU A 401 0.58 -26.65 -3.17
CA LEU A 401 2.03 -26.77 -3.37
C LEU A 401 2.62 -25.50 -4.00
N LEU A 402 2.03 -25.00 -5.08
CA LEU A 402 2.47 -23.80 -5.77
C LEU A 402 2.43 -22.57 -4.85
N ALA A 403 1.33 -22.39 -4.11
CA ALA A 403 1.17 -21.27 -3.20
C ALA A 403 2.15 -21.32 -2.02
N VAL A 404 2.39 -22.52 -1.45
CA VAL A 404 3.35 -22.71 -0.35
C VAL A 404 4.78 -22.41 -0.82
N GLU A 405 5.20 -22.95 -1.94
CA GLU A 405 6.55 -22.72 -2.47
C GLU A 405 6.78 -21.25 -2.84
N ALA A 406 5.79 -20.61 -3.48
CA ALA A 406 5.84 -19.19 -3.79
C ALA A 406 6.02 -18.34 -2.51
N ARG A 407 5.29 -18.66 -1.43
CA ARG A 407 5.44 -18.01 -0.14
C ARG A 407 6.84 -18.21 0.46
N ILE A 408 7.36 -19.44 0.48
CA ILE A 408 8.69 -19.74 1.01
C ILE A 408 9.75 -18.91 0.28
N GLN A 409 9.68 -18.78 -1.04
CA GLN A 409 10.62 -17.97 -1.81
C GLN A 409 10.45 -16.47 -1.54
N ALA A 410 9.23 -15.99 -1.37
CA ALA A 410 8.95 -14.61 -1.00
C ALA A 410 9.49 -14.27 0.41
N GLU A 411 9.31 -15.14 1.40
CA GLU A 411 9.86 -14.98 2.76
C GLU A 411 11.39 -14.89 2.75
N ARG A 412 12.04 -15.64 1.87
CA ARG A 412 13.50 -15.64 1.71
C ARG A 412 14.06 -14.46 0.90
N GLY A 413 13.21 -13.65 0.28
CA GLY A 413 13.64 -12.56 -0.61
C GLY A 413 14.26 -13.04 -1.93
N ASN A 414 13.90 -14.24 -2.38
CA ASN A 414 14.46 -14.89 -3.57
C ASN A 414 13.75 -14.54 -4.87
N VAL A 415 12.65 -13.81 -4.82
CA VAL A 415 11.77 -13.52 -5.97
C VAL A 415 11.60 -12.01 -6.17
N PRO A 416 12.66 -11.29 -6.59
CA PRO A 416 12.58 -9.86 -6.80
C PRO A 416 11.42 -9.48 -7.72
N LEU A 417 10.59 -8.54 -7.25
CA LEU A 417 9.39 -8.05 -7.91
C LEU A 417 9.60 -6.62 -8.40
N PRO A 418 9.02 -6.23 -9.53
CA PRO A 418 9.01 -4.84 -9.95
C PRO A 418 8.12 -4.00 -9.04
N MET A 419 8.31 -2.68 -9.07
CA MET A 419 7.41 -1.71 -8.45
C MET A 419 6.13 -1.55 -9.29
N ASP A 420 5.46 -2.68 -9.55
CA ASP A 420 4.20 -2.72 -10.28
C ASP A 420 3.03 -2.98 -9.34
N ARG A 421 2.04 -2.08 -9.42
CA ARG A 421 0.87 -2.11 -8.53
C ARG A 421 0.01 -3.34 -8.76
N ASP A 422 -0.21 -3.71 -10.01
CA ASP A 422 -1.14 -4.78 -10.37
C ASP A 422 -0.58 -6.15 -9.98
N ILE A 423 0.71 -6.39 -10.24
CA ILE A 423 1.40 -7.61 -9.80
C ILE A 423 1.35 -7.72 -8.27
N ALA A 424 1.73 -6.65 -7.56
CA ALA A 424 1.76 -6.65 -6.10
C ALA A 424 0.36 -6.90 -5.50
N TYR A 425 -0.67 -6.27 -6.07
CA TYR A 425 -2.04 -6.41 -5.60
C TYR A 425 -2.58 -7.83 -5.81
N GLN A 426 -2.39 -8.41 -6.99
CA GLN A 426 -2.84 -9.77 -7.28
C GLN A 426 -2.09 -10.83 -6.45
N ILE A 427 -0.80 -10.62 -6.16
CA ILE A 427 -0.04 -11.50 -5.25
C ILE A 427 -0.60 -11.41 -3.81
N HIS A 428 -0.92 -10.21 -3.33
CA HIS A 428 -1.48 -10.02 -1.99
C HIS A 428 -2.91 -10.55 -1.85
N SER A 429 -3.71 -10.51 -2.92
CA SER A 429 -5.14 -10.86 -2.88
C SER A 429 -5.44 -12.32 -2.54
N ILE A 430 -4.45 -13.21 -2.63
CA ILE A 430 -4.61 -14.62 -2.31
C ILE A 430 -4.77 -14.83 -0.80
N LYS A 431 -5.88 -15.49 -0.44
CA LYS A 431 -6.21 -15.86 0.93
C LYS A 431 -6.26 -17.37 1.08
N LYS A 432 -5.73 -17.86 2.19
CA LYS A 432 -5.87 -19.26 2.56
C LYS A 432 -7.21 -19.48 3.25
N LYS A 433 -8.05 -20.36 2.71
CA LYS A 433 -9.31 -20.80 3.33
C LYS A 433 -9.24 -22.28 3.67
N VAL A 434 -9.75 -22.65 4.82
CA VAL A 434 -9.88 -24.07 5.21
C VAL A 434 -11.33 -24.50 4.95
N THR A 435 -11.52 -25.51 4.09
CA THR A 435 -12.86 -26.05 3.83
C THR A 435 -13.38 -26.86 5.03
N PRO A 436 -14.70 -27.09 5.15
CA PRO A 436 -15.26 -27.98 6.18
C PRO A 436 -14.64 -29.39 6.20
N ALA A 437 -14.12 -29.86 5.05
CA ALA A 437 -13.39 -31.13 4.93
C ALA A 437 -11.90 -31.01 5.31
N LYS A 438 -11.48 -29.92 5.94
CA LYS A 438 -10.09 -29.61 6.38
C LYS A 438 -9.05 -29.57 5.24
N HIS A 439 -9.45 -29.28 4.01
CA HIS A 439 -8.53 -29.02 2.90
C HIS A 439 -8.24 -27.51 2.81
N ASN A 440 -6.98 -27.17 2.57
CA ASN A 440 -6.59 -25.78 2.26
C ASN A 440 -7.00 -25.45 0.82
N VAL A 441 -7.62 -24.29 0.64
CA VAL A 441 -7.96 -23.72 -0.66
C VAL A 441 -7.37 -22.32 -0.70
N PHE A 442 -6.72 -21.99 -1.81
CA PHE A 442 -6.13 -20.68 -2.07
C PHE A 442 -6.94 -20.00 -3.15
N ASP A 443 -7.57 -18.88 -2.82
CA ASP A 443 -8.46 -18.14 -3.72
C ASP A 443 -8.57 -16.68 -3.31
N THR A 444 -9.06 -15.86 -4.23
CA THR A 444 -9.44 -14.47 -3.94
C THR A 444 -10.87 -14.39 -3.38
N GLU A 445 -11.26 -13.25 -2.84
CA GLU A 445 -12.65 -13.00 -2.48
C GLU A 445 -13.49 -12.78 -3.76
N ARG A 446 -14.69 -13.42 -3.79
CA ARG A 446 -15.59 -13.43 -4.97
C ARG A 446 -16.10 -12.04 -5.43
N ASN A 447 -15.84 -10.99 -4.66
CA ASN A 447 -16.27 -9.61 -4.96
C ASN A 447 -15.17 -8.75 -5.61
N GLU A 448 -13.95 -9.24 -5.72
CA GLU A 448 -12.87 -8.51 -6.36
C GLU A 448 -12.95 -8.70 -7.88
N LYS A 449 -12.94 -7.59 -8.62
CA LYS A 449 -12.98 -7.56 -10.09
C LYS A 449 -11.73 -8.14 -10.76
N HIS A 450 -10.75 -8.56 -9.97
CA HIS A 450 -9.48 -9.10 -10.44
C HIS A 450 -9.33 -10.55 -9.98
N HIS A 451 -9.34 -11.47 -10.93
CA HIS A 451 -8.87 -12.82 -10.72
C HIS A 451 -7.37 -12.79 -10.39
N ALA A 452 -6.88 -13.74 -9.57
CA ALA A 452 -5.46 -13.78 -9.20
C ALA A 452 -4.57 -14.42 -10.30
N ASP A 453 -4.84 -14.14 -11.54
CA ASP A 453 -4.19 -14.78 -12.69
C ASP A 453 -2.68 -14.51 -12.71
N LYS A 454 -2.25 -13.26 -12.35
CA LYS A 454 -0.84 -12.92 -12.19
C LYS A 454 -0.16 -13.66 -11.03
N PHE A 455 -0.88 -13.90 -9.93
CA PHE A 455 -0.34 -14.72 -8.83
C PHE A 455 -0.09 -16.16 -9.31
N TRP A 456 -1.05 -16.77 -10.00
CA TRP A 456 -0.88 -18.14 -10.45
C TRP A 456 0.19 -18.28 -11.52
N ALA A 457 0.28 -17.35 -12.48
CA ALA A 457 1.37 -17.32 -13.45
C ALA A 457 2.74 -17.14 -12.76
N TRP A 458 2.83 -16.27 -11.75
CA TRP A 458 4.03 -16.09 -10.93
C TRP A 458 4.39 -17.35 -10.10
N ALA A 459 3.42 -17.97 -9.44
CA ALA A 459 3.62 -19.16 -8.64
C ALA A 459 4.10 -20.36 -9.50
N LEU A 460 3.53 -20.52 -10.70
CA LEU A 460 3.99 -21.50 -11.69
C LEU A 460 5.45 -21.22 -12.10
N ALA A 461 5.80 -19.98 -12.40
CA ALA A 461 7.16 -19.60 -12.78
C ALA A 461 8.15 -19.84 -11.64
N VAL A 462 7.80 -19.51 -10.40
CA VAL A 462 8.63 -19.80 -9.21
C VAL A 462 8.85 -21.30 -9.07
N TYR A 463 7.79 -22.09 -9.18
CA TYR A 463 7.91 -23.55 -9.09
C TYR A 463 8.73 -24.16 -10.23
N ALA A 464 8.63 -23.62 -11.45
CA ALA A 464 9.49 -23.97 -12.57
C ALA A 464 10.98 -23.84 -12.24
N GLY A 465 11.35 -22.77 -11.53
CA GLY A 465 12.74 -22.56 -11.07
C GLY A 465 13.20 -23.58 -10.04
N ILE A 466 12.34 -23.94 -9.10
CA ILE A 466 12.63 -24.95 -8.06
C ILE A 466 12.83 -26.34 -8.71
N ALA A 467 11.88 -26.73 -9.57
CA ALA A 467 11.96 -28.01 -10.29
C ALA A 467 13.21 -28.10 -11.20
N SER A 468 13.59 -27.00 -11.84
CA SER A 468 14.81 -26.96 -12.68
C SER A 468 16.10 -27.14 -11.89
N LYS A 469 16.14 -26.71 -10.62
CA LYS A 469 17.28 -26.91 -9.72
C LYS A 469 17.47 -28.39 -9.39
N THR A 470 16.40 -29.07 -9.02
CA THR A 470 16.41 -30.50 -8.67
C THR A 470 16.91 -31.34 -9.84
N VAL A 471 16.42 -31.12 -11.05
CA VAL A 471 16.85 -31.83 -12.27
C VAL A 471 18.33 -31.62 -12.58
N ARG A 472 18.88 -30.44 -12.30
CA ARG A 472 20.31 -30.16 -12.50
C ARG A 472 21.19 -30.84 -11.47
N GLU A 473 20.76 -30.85 -10.21
CA GLU A 473 21.49 -31.54 -9.13
C GLU A 473 21.53 -33.05 -9.36
N GLU A 474 20.41 -33.66 -9.72
CA GLU A 474 20.34 -35.09 -10.09
C GLU A 474 21.23 -35.42 -11.32
N ARG A 475 21.24 -34.57 -12.36
CA ARG A 475 22.15 -34.76 -13.52
C ARG A 475 23.62 -34.54 -13.18
N ALA A 476 23.93 -33.67 -12.21
CA ALA A 476 25.29 -33.47 -11.76
C ALA A 476 25.82 -34.69 -10.97
N GLU A 477 24.97 -35.39 -10.22
CA GLU A 477 25.33 -36.65 -9.55
C GLU A 477 25.53 -37.83 -10.53
N ILE A 478 24.91 -37.81 -11.71
CA ILE A 478 25.03 -38.85 -12.73
C ILE A 478 26.30 -38.71 -13.60
N VAL A 479 26.98 -37.59 -13.57
CA VAL A 479 28.10 -37.26 -14.51
C VAL A 479 29.49 -37.50 -13.90
N TRP A 480 29.66 -38.30 -12.86
CA TRP A 480 30.98 -38.79 -12.45
C TRP A 480 31.10 -40.31 -12.58
N PRO A 481 31.56 -40.85 -13.73
CA PRO A 481 32.16 -42.18 -13.71
C PRO A 481 33.52 -42.08 -13.04
N ARG A 482 33.67 -42.73 -11.92
CA ARG A 482 34.98 -43.00 -11.31
C ARG A 482 35.80 -43.80 -12.33
N THR A 483 36.64 -43.13 -13.08
CA THR A 483 37.78 -43.80 -13.72
C THR A 483 38.83 -44.08 -12.67
N GLY A 484 38.71 -45.27 -12.08
CA GLY A 484 39.85 -45.89 -11.45
C GLY A 484 40.82 -46.30 -12.52
N LEU A 485 41.94 -45.58 -12.60
CA LEU A 485 43.17 -46.09 -13.21
C LEU A 485 44.14 -46.33 -12.08
N GLY A 486 44.24 -47.59 -11.68
CA GLY A 486 45.43 -48.07 -11.01
C GLY A 486 46.63 -48.00 -11.95
N LEU A 487 47.70 -47.49 -11.46
CA LEU A 487 49.05 -47.76 -11.98
C LEU A 487 49.95 -48.08 -10.79
N TYR A 488 50.58 -49.20 -10.93
CA TYR A 488 51.75 -49.74 -10.27
C TYR A 488 52.52 -48.83 -9.32
#